data_8abc3bacebd47ac0e58b5c96b5c22588
#
_entry.id   8abc3bacebd47ac0e58b5c96b5c22588
#
_cell.length_a   1.000
_cell.length_b   1.000
_cell.length_c   1.000
_cell.angle_alpha   90.00
_cell.angle_beta   90.00
_cell.angle_gamma   90.00
#
_symmetry.space_group_name_H-M   'P 1'
#
loop_
_entity.id
_entity.type
_entity.pdbx_description
1 polymer ?
#
loop_
_entity_poly.entity_id
_entity_poly.type
_entity_poly.pdbx_seq_one_letter_code
_entity_poly.pdbx_strand_id
1 'polypeptide(L)'
;MDPLRTRFRAIRLSAILRGSIGLLGLGSGTTGQSIQAAELNVGTHVAPESLTVGATTYQKVQVRSVNARTLLIAHRDGLASIRLRDLPPDWQRRFHYDAALDAAAEAENKTTPPRRHLPVASTVNLSPVDQLLVKFGQPATLLGPVDLRPRFFQLELGVKNQGRRPSCAVFAIVSALEFQRAELTGQVEKFSEEYLIWATRKIVQRLSEVRPTGSRETTNEEPDEGFTLFEGVEAIRTYGIPLQASLPNRWSQPASPWPDPSSEIIQAARQYQRVFVHQFPGRDAPTRLNNIIHALQAGLPVPIGLAWPAGRIPRGYIGSRPANPATGHAVTLVGCQSATGQIKDAVFVFKNSWGPSWGQGGYGQVTYDYLRENLRDAIWLELTVDNKK
;
A
#
# COMPACT_ATOMS: atom_id res chain seq x y z
N MET A 1 -53.34 -2.72 -10.93
CA MET A 1 -53.31 -3.09 -12.35
C MET A 1 -51.86 -3.44 -12.68
N ASP A 2 -51.64 -4.72 -12.66
CA ASP A 2 -50.44 -5.45 -13.14
C ASP A 2 -50.67 -5.77 -14.63
N PRO A 3 -49.81 -6.33 -15.40
CA PRO A 3 -48.36 -6.59 -15.39
C PRO A 3 -47.69 -6.39 -16.76
N LEU A 4 -46.36 -6.62 -16.87
CA LEU A 4 -45.79 -7.29 -18.05
C LEU A 4 -44.47 -7.98 -17.70
N ARG A 5 -44.55 -9.31 -17.63
CA ARG A 5 -43.45 -10.27 -17.73
C ARG A 5 -42.93 -10.31 -19.18
N THR A 6 -41.66 -10.36 -19.39
CA THR A 6 -41.07 -10.90 -20.63
C THR A 6 -39.77 -11.66 -20.32
N ARG A 7 -39.85 -12.87 -20.34
CA ARG A 7 -39.27 -14.10 -20.90
C ARG A 7 -37.81 -14.01 -21.32
N PHE A 8 -37.03 -14.82 -20.62
CA PHE A 8 -35.73 -15.36 -21.03
C PHE A 8 -35.82 -16.16 -22.29
N ARG A 9 -34.82 -16.03 -23.17
CA ARG A 9 -34.50 -17.00 -24.22
C ARG A 9 -33.03 -17.36 -24.11
N ALA A 10 -32.80 -18.60 -23.74
CA ALA A 10 -31.51 -19.29 -23.83
C ALA A 10 -31.20 -19.59 -25.30
N ILE A 11 -29.95 -19.35 -25.71
CA ILE A 11 -29.41 -19.93 -26.94
C ILE A 11 -28.13 -20.71 -26.60
N ARG A 12 -28.19 -21.97 -26.87
CA ARG A 12 -27.10 -22.96 -26.84
C ARG A 12 -26.36 -22.97 -28.18
N LEU A 13 -25.17 -23.55 -28.12
CA LEU A 13 -24.38 -24.22 -29.16
C LEU A 13 -23.36 -23.36 -29.89
N SER A 14 -22.24 -23.87 -30.34
CA SER A 14 -21.58 -25.17 -30.36
C SER A 14 -20.12 -24.97 -30.74
N ALA A 15 -19.32 -25.92 -30.35
CA ALA A 15 -17.92 -26.09 -30.72
C ALA A 15 -17.76 -26.38 -32.24
N ILE A 16 -16.67 -25.88 -32.82
CA ILE A 16 -16.01 -26.59 -33.97
C ILE A 16 -14.50 -26.41 -33.85
N LEU A 17 -13.85 -27.51 -33.96
CA LEU A 17 -12.44 -27.91 -33.92
C LEU A 17 -11.76 -27.69 -35.28
N ARG A 18 -10.42 -27.68 -35.28
CA ARG A 18 -9.44 -27.90 -36.40
C ARG A 18 -8.78 -26.60 -36.88
N GLY A 19 -7.49 -26.54 -37.08
CA GLY A 19 -6.41 -27.51 -37.15
C GLY A 19 -5.24 -26.87 -37.90
N SER A 20 -4.06 -27.16 -37.40
CA SER A 20 -2.84 -27.51 -38.14
C SER A 20 -2.05 -26.53 -39.01
N ILE A 21 -0.76 -26.47 -38.67
CA ILE A 21 0.46 -26.72 -39.48
C ILE A 21 1.09 -25.55 -40.24
N GLY A 22 2.35 -25.32 -39.93
CA GLY A 22 3.49 -25.20 -40.84
C GLY A 22 4.03 -23.76 -41.00
N LEU A 23 5.23 -23.44 -41.09
CA LEU A 23 6.53 -24.00 -41.36
C LEU A 23 7.55 -22.85 -41.46
N LEU A 24 8.68 -22.98 -40.85
CA LEU A 24 10.04 -22.53 -41.24
C LEU A 24 10.23 -21.23 -42.06
N GLY A 25 11.07 -20.35 -41.51
CA GLY A 25 11.80 -19.34 -42.25
C GLY A 25 13.04 -18.87 -41.51
N LEU A 26 14.21 -19.34 -41.92
CA LEU A 26 15.55 -18.95 -41.50
C LEU A 26 15.88 -17.54 -42.01
N GLY A 27 16.54 -16.72 -41.20
CA GLY A 27 17.11 -15.45 -41.64
C GLY A 27 18.06 -14.85 -40.60
N SER A 28 19.33 -14.93 -40.87
CA SER A 28 20.52 -14.57 -40.13
C SER A 28 20.68 -13.07 -39.83
N GLY A 29 21.24 -12.78 -38.63
CA GLY A 29 22.30 -11.75 -38.48
C GLY A 29 21.92 -10.45 -37.83
N THR A 30 22.34 -10.21 -36.64
CA THR A 30 23.38 -9.31 -36.16
C THR A 30 23.22 -8.99 -34.70
N THR A 31 24.32 -9.10 -33.99
CA THR A 31 24.60 -8.88 -32.59
C THR A 31 24.15 -7.52 -32.06
N GLY A 32 23.24 -7.54 -31.09
CA GLY A 32 22.99 -6.46 -30.15
C GLY A 32 22.76 -7.11 -28.78
N GLN A 33 23.76 -7.06 -27.92
CA GLN A 33 23.63 -7.52 -26.54
C GLN A 33 22.69 -6.57 -25.79
N SER A 34 21.43 -6.95 -25.71
CA SER A 34 20.49 -6.42 -24.72
C SER A 34 20.66 -7.23 -23.45
N ILE A 35 21.05 -6.56 -22.37
CA ILE A 35 21.04 -7.13 -21.02
C ILE A 35 19.58 -7.44 -20.67
N GLN A 36 19.19 -8.70 -20.82
CA GLN A 36 17.91 -9.20 -20.33
C GLN A 36 17.95 -9.20 -18.80
N ALA A 37 17.07 -8.42 -18.20
CA ALA A 37 16.72 -8.61 -16.80
C ALA A 37 16.15 -10.03 -16.65
N ALA A 38 16.83 -10.86 -15.86
CA ALA A 38 16.41 -12.22 -15.59
C ALA A 38 15.05 -12.22 -14.89
N GLU A 39 14.02 -12.69 -15.58
CA GLU A 39 12.74 -13.03 -14.97
C GLU A 39 12.97 -14.17 -13.99
N LEU A 40 12.82 -13.88 -12.70
CA LEU A 40 12.79 -14.89 -11.65
C LEU A 40 11.46 -15.65 -11.73
N ASN A 41 11.52 -16.79 -12.40
CA ASN A 41 10.44 -17.77 -12.45
C ASN A 41 10.30 -18.39 -11.05
N VAL A 42 9.37 -17.89 -10.24
CA VAL A 42 9.04 -18.48 -8.94
C VAL A 42 8.16 -19.71 -9.20
N GLY A 43 8.81 -20.81 -9.59
CA GLY A 43 8.17 -22.12 -9.66
C GLY A 43 7.50 -22.48 -8.33
N THR A 44 6.34 -23.09 -8.42
CA THR A 44 5.56 -23.68 -7.32
C THR A 44 6.39 -24.76 -6.60
N HIS A 45 7.25 -24.34 -5.67
CA HIS A 45 7.87 -25.22 -4.70
C HIS A 45 7.19 -25.02 -3.35
N VAL A 46 6.61 -26.10 -2.83
CA VAL A 46 6.18 -26.21 -1.45
C VAL A 46 7.32 -25.70 -0.56
N ALA A 47 7.11 -24.57 0.08
CA ALA A 47 8.09 -24.06 1.04
C ALA A 47 8.22 -25.09 2.17
N PRO A 48 9.43 -25.42 2.63
CA PRO A 48 9.57 -26.34 3.77
C PRO A 48 8.80 -25.75 4.96
N GLU A 49 8.17 -26.61 5.75
CA GLU A 49 7.37 -26.19 6.92
C GLU A 49 8.19 -25.39 7.93
N SER A 50 9.52 -25.45 7.85
CA SER A 50 10.41 -24.72 8.74
C SER A 50 11.68 -24.22 8.02
N LEU A 51 12.21 -23.07 8.48
CA LEU A 51 13.50 -22.51 8.06
C LEU A 51 14.32 -22.18 9.30
N THR A 52 15.52 -22.76 9.39
CA THR A 52 16.46 -22.44 10.46
C THR A 52 17.55 -21.50 9.94
N VAL A 53 17.74 -20.37 10.62
CA VAL A 53 18.75 -19.36 10.32
C VAL A 53 19.53 -19.06 11.60
N GLY A 54 20.78 -19.45 11.65
CA GLY A 54 21.57 -19.41 12.89
C GLY A 54 20.90 -20.21 14.00
N ALA A 55 20.62 -19.58 15.13
CA ALA A 55 19.93 -20.21 16.29
C ALA A 55 18.40 -20.12 16.23
N THR A 56 17.82 -19.50 15.20
CA THR A 56 16.38 -19.24 15.10
C THR A 56 15.72 -20.17 14.09
N THR A 57 14.68 -20.89 14.50
CA THR A 57 13.86 -21.72 13.60
C THR A 57 12.48 -21.09 13.41
N TYR A 58 12.14 -20.76 12.17
CA TYR A 58 10.85 -20.23 11.75
C TYR A 58 9.96 -21.38 11.29
N GLN A 59 8.73 -21.44 11.82
CA GLN A 59 7.72 -22.47 11.49
C GLN A 59 6.69 -21.92 10.51
N LYS A 60 6.14 -22.78 9.64
CA LYS A 60 5.12 -22.42 8.62
C LYS A 60 5.57 -21.26 7.73
N VAL A 61 6.79 -21.38 7.20
CA VAL A 61 7.44 -20.32 6.44
C VAL A 61 6.77 -20.13 5.07
N GLN A 62 6.42 -18.90 4.77
CA GLN A 62 5.95 -18.46 3.44
C GLN A 62 6.81 -17.28 2.99
N VAL A 63 7.44 -17.39 1.84
CA VAL A 63 8.18 -16.29 1.23
C VAL A 63 7.20 -15.21 0.76
N ARG A 64 7.42 -13.98 1.18
CA ARG A 64 6.60 -12.82 0.82
C ARG A 64 7.26 -11.96 -0.23
N SER A 65 8.55 -11.69 -0.07
CA SER A 65 9.33 -10.97 -1.08
C SER A 65 10.80 -11.30 -0.93
N VAL A 66 11.55 -11.11 -2.00
CA VAL A 66 13.02 -11.21 -2.04
C VAL A 66 13.57 -10.02 -2.80
N ASN A 67 14.62 -9.43 -2.29
CA ASN A 67 15.44 -8.46 -3.00
C ASN A 67 16.89 -8.94 -3.06
N ALA A 68 17.81 -8.15 -3.62
CA ALA A 68 19.21 -8.54 -3.80
C ALA A 68 19.94 -8.91 -2.49
N ARG A 69 19.44 -8.52 -1.32
CA ARG A 69 20.12 -8.68 -0.01
C ARG A 69 19.29 -9.35 1.06
N THR A 70 17.96 -9.29 0.97
CA THR A 70 17.04 -9.74 2.04
C THR A 70 15.88 -10.55 1.51
N LEU A 71 15.49 -11.54 2.30
CA LEU A 71 14.30 -12.36 2.15
C LEU A 71 13.30 -11.98 3.24
N LEU A 72 12.09 -11.55 2.86
CA LEU A 72 10.98 -11.36 3.78
C LEU A 72 10.13 -12.61 3.81
N ILE A 73 9.97 -13.18 4.98
CA ILE A 73 9.12 -14.34 5.21
C ILE A 73 7.98 -14.02 6.16
N ALA A 74 6.82 -14.64 5.93
CA ALA A 74 5.81 -14.83 6.96
C ALA A 74 6.01 -16.20 7.60
N HIS A 75 5.92 -16.28 8.92
CA HIS A 75 6.03 -17.51 9.68
C HIS A 75 4.96 -17.54 10.78
N ARG A 76 4.86 -18.65 11.52
CA ARG A 76 3.80 -18.84 12.53
C ARG A 76 3.67 -17.66 13.50
N ASP A 77 4.79 -17.03 13.85
CA ASP A 77 4.83 -16.01 14.89
C ASP A 77 4.94 -14.56 14.34
N GLY A 78 4.87 -14.35 13.01
CA GLY A 78 4.87 -13.03 12.39
C GLY A 78 5.63 -12.94 11.07
N LEU A 79 6.27 -11.79 10.85
CA LEU A 79 7.13 -11.52 9.71
C LEU A 79 8.59 -11.44 10.16
N ALA A 80 9.50 -11.98 9.36
CA ALA A 80 10.93 -11.84 9.56
C ALA A 80 11.62 -11.42 8.27
N SER A 81 12.55 -10.46 8.37
CA SER A 81 13.45 -10.08 7.28
C SER A 81 14.81 -10.69 7.55
N ILE A 82 15.26 -11.54 6.64
CA ILE A 82 16.49 -12.33 6.79
C ILE A 82 17.45 -11.92 5.69
N ARG A 83 18.72 -11.67 6.01
CA ARG A 83 19.71 -11.40 4.97
C ARG A 83 19.97 -12.67 4.16
N LEU A 84 20.06 -12.56 2.84
CA LEU A 84 20.31 -13.72 1.97
C LEU A 84 21.60 -14.46 2.33
N ARG A 85 22.63 -13.75 2.79
CA ARG A 85 23.91 -14.34 3.23
C ARG A 85 23.77 -15.22 4.47
N ASP A 86 22.78 -14.97 5.32
CA ASP A 86 22.56 -15.70 6.57
C ASP A 86 21.68 -16.95 6.37
N LEU A 87 21.13 -17.12 5.17
CA LEU A 87 20.29 -18.26 4.82
C LEU A 87 21.13 -19.54 4.66
N PRO A 88 20.53 -20.72 4.86
CA PRO A 88 21.15 -21.99 4.48
C PRO A 88 21.55 -22.02 3.01
N PRO A 89 22.62 -22.77 2.62
CA PRO A 89 23.13 -22.77 1.24
C PRO A 89 22.10 -23.10 0.17
N ASP A 90 21.11 -23.94 0.47
CA ASP A 90 20.04 -24.31 -0.47
C ASP A 90 19.13 -23.11 -0.76
N TRP A 91 18.84 -22.33 0.25
CA TRP A 91 18.04 -21.10 0.13
C TRP A 91 18.82 -20.01 -0.57
N GLN A 92 20.13 -19.88 -0.31
CA GLN A 92 20.99 -18.95 -1.03
C GLN A 92 21.01 -19.26 -2.52
N ARG A 93 21.18 -20.55 -2.91
CA ARG A 93 21.08 -20.97 -4.32
C ARG A 93 19.71 -20.70 -4.92
N ARG A 94 18.65 -21.00 -4.17
CA ARG A 94 17.25 -20.81 -4.61
C ARG A 94 16.93 -19.35 -4.92
N PHE A 95 17.49 -18.43 -4.16
CA PHE A 95 17.26 -16.99 -4.33
C PHE A 95 18.41 -16.27 -5.03
N HIS A 96 19.27 -17.02 -5.72
CA HIS A 96 20.38 -16.50 -6.52
C HIS A 96 21.24 -15.48 -5.75
N TYR A 97 21.56 -15.80 -4.49
CA TYR A 97 22.44 -14.94 -3.69
C TYR A 97 23.82 -14.84 -4.35
N ASP A 98 24.26 -13.60 -4.60
CA ASP A 98 25.56 -13.29 -5.14
C ASP A 98 26.39 -12.55 -4.08
N ALA A 99 27.43 -13.24 -3.57
CA ALA A 99 28.30 -12.69 -2.56
C ALA A 99 29.12 -11.49 -3.07
N ALA A 100 29.41 -11.42 -4.36
CA ALA A 100 30.15 -10.30 -4.93
C ALA A 100 29.28 -9.04 -5.01
N LEU A 101 28.00 -9.18 -5.39
CA LEU A 101 27.03 -8.08 -5.38
C LEU A 101 26.72 -7.60 -3.95
N ASP A 102 26.63 -8.52 -2.98
CA ASP A 102 26.42 -8.15 -1.58
C ASP A 102 27.65 -7.42 -1.01
N ALA A 103 28.86 -7.89 -1.32
CA ALA A 103 30.11 -7.24 -0.92
C ALA A 103 30.30 -5.86 -1.58
N ALA A 104 29.94 -5.71 -2.85
CA ALA A 104 30.00 -4.43 -3.55
C ALA A 104 29.05 -3.39 -2.91
N ALA A 105 27.82 -3.80 -2.63
CA ALA A 105 26.84 -2.95 -1.94
C ALA A 105 27.24 -2.65 -0.46
N GLU A 106 28.02 -3.54 0.16
CA GLU A 106 28.56 -3.31 1.50
C GLU A 106 29.77 -2.36 1.45
N ALA A 107 30.56 -2.41 0.37
CA ALA A 107 31.67 -1.48 0.14
C ALA A 107 31.18 -0.04 -0.15
N GLU A 108 30.11 0.11 -0.91
CA GLU A 108 29.45 1.41 -1.11
C GLU A 108 28.92 2.01 0.20
N ASN A 109 28.39 1.19 1.10
CA ASN A 109 27.99 1.64 2.45
C ASN A 109 29.19 1.92 3.37
N LYS A 110 30.37 1.39 3.12
CA LYS A 110 31.59 1.64 3.92
C LYS A 110 32.31 2.93 3.54
N THR A 111 32.04 3.51 2.39
CA THR A 111 32.54 4.85 2.02
C THR A 111 31.78 5.99 2.67
N THR A 112 30.67 5.68 3.33
CA THR A 112 30.05 6.61 4.29
C THR A 112 30.84 6.48 5.60
N PRO A 113 31.39 7.59 6.19
CA PRO A 113 32.26 7.49 7.35
C PRO A 113 31.54 6.77 8.50
N PRO A 114 32.26 5.88 9.25
CA PRO A 114 31.65 5.12 10.31
C PRO A 114 31.06 6.09 11.34
N ARG A 115 29.77 5.97 11.62
CA ARG A 115 29.18 6.60 12.81
C ARG A 115 29.95 6.11 14.01
N ARG A 116 30.82 6.99 14.54
CA ARG A 116 31.50 6.76 15.81
C ARG A 116 30.47 6.38 16.86
N HIS A 117 30.66 5.21 17.48
CA HIS A 117 30.03 4.90 18.75
C HIS A 117 30.56 5.90 19.76
N LEU A 118 29.77 6.92 20.03
CA LEU A 118 29.98 7.82 21.16
C LEU A 118 29.25 7.23 22.37
N PRO A 119 29.84 7.39 23.57
CA PRO A 119 29.22 6.89 24.80
C PRO A 119 27.89 7.60 25.03
N VAL A 120 26.92 6.85 25.57
CA VAL A 120 25.57 7.25 25.91
C VAL A 120 25.59 8.46 26.85
N ALA A 121 25.52 9.65 26.31
CA ALA A 121 25.04 10.90 26.92
C ALA A 121 25.04 12.01 25.85
N SER A 122 24.26 11.86 24.81
CA SER A 122 23.93 12.94 23.89
C SER A 122 22.51 12.67 23.41
N THR A 123 21.66 13.66 23.55
CA THR A 123 20.33 13.64 22.92
C THR A 123 20.50 13.43 21.43
N VAL A 124 20.45 12.17 21.02
CA VAL A 124 20.43 11.80 19.61
C VAL A 124 19.13 12.36 19.06
N ASN A 125 19.21 13.36 18.19
CA ASN A 125 18.06 13.77 17.40
C ASN A 125 17.69 12.63 16.47
N LEU A 126 16.87 11.70 16.99
CA LEU A 126 16.30 10.62 16.21
C LEU A 126 15.44 11.23 15.09
N SER A 127 15.48 10.64 13.90
CA SER A 127 14.53 11.03 12.86
C SER A 127 13.08 10.83 13.38
N PRO A 128 12.08 11.53 12.85
CA PRO A 128 10.68 11.32 13.25
C PRO A 128 10.26 9.86 13.16
N VAL A 129 10.77 9.13 12.18
CA VAL A 129 10.54 7.70 11.98
C VAL A 129 11.18 6.88 13.10
N ASP A 130 12.45 7.13 13.45
CA ASP A 130 13.11 6.43 14.55
C ASP A 130 12.44 6.70 15.89
N GLN A 131 11.99 7.93 16.12
CA GLN A 131 11.21 8.31 17.31
C GLN A 131 9.88 7.55 17.39
N LEU A 132 9.23 7.37 16.25
CA LEU A 132 7.98 6.58 16.16
C LEU A 132 8.22 5.11 16.45
N LEU A 133 9.26 4.51 15.85
CA LEU A 133 9.59 3.10 16.02
C LEU A 133 9.90 2.75 17.49
N VAL A 134 10.53 3.65 18.23
CA VAL A 134 10.80 3.47 19.67
C VAL A 134 9.50 3.48 20.49
N LYS A 135 8.48 4.20 20.04
CA LYS A 135 7.19 4.30 20.74
C LYS A 135 6.26 3.11 20.47
N PHE A 136 6.46 2.37 19.39
CA PHE A 136 5.61 1.23 19.09
C PHE A 136 5.69 0.16 20.18
N GLY A 137 4.52 -0.32 20.59
CA GLY A 137 4.37 -1.25 21.71
C GLY A 137 4.35 -0.58 23.10
N GLN A 138 4.71 0.70 23.22
CA GLN A 138 4.51 1.47 24.44
C GLN A 138 3.05 1.94 24.53
N PRO A 139 2.45 2.01 25.73
CA PRO A 139 1.11 2.58 25.87
C PRO A 139 1.08 4.03 25.40
N ALA A 140 0.18 4.36 24.47
CA ALA A 140 -0.05 5.74 24.07
C ALA A 140 -0.84 6.48 25.16
N THR A 141 -0.64 7.79 25.24
CA THR A 141 -1.42 8.66 26.12
C THR A 141 -2.00 9.81 25.31
N LEU A 142 -3.28 10.11 25.50
CA LEU A 142 -3.98 11.20 24.82
C LEU A 142 -4.10 12.39 25.79
N LEU A 143 -3.01 13.15 25.96
CA LEU A 143 -3.00 14.35 26.83
C LEU A 143 -3.68 15.57 26.19
N GLY A 144 -3.98 15.50 24.89
CA GLY A 144 -4.64 16.54 24.13
C GLY A 144 -5.07 16.04 22.75
N PRO A 145 -5.86 16.84 22.01
CA PRO A 145 -6.28 16.48 20.67
C PRO A 145 -5.10 16.53 19.70
N VAL A 146 -5.05 15.54 18.82
CA VAL A 146 -4.21 15.56 17.62
C VAL A 146 -5.11 15.90 16.43
N ASP A 147 -4.79 16.94 15.68
CA ASP A 147 -5.58 17.37 14.54
C ASP A 147 -4.67 17.90 13.41
N LEU A 148 -4.52 17.14 12.34
CA LEU A 148 -3.72 17.53 11.19
C LEU A 148 -4.52 18.34 10.14
N ARG A 149 -5.84 18.50 10.29
CA ARG A 149 -6.68 19.24 9.32
C ARG A 149 -6.21 20.68 9.08
N PRO A 150 -5.83 21.48 10.10
CA PRO A 150 -5.30 22.81 9.87
C PRO A 150 -4.06 22.80 8.97
N ARG A 151 -3.20 21.79 9.14
CA ARG A 151 -2.01 21.65 8.31
C ARG A 151 -2.33 21.21 6.89
N PHE A 152 -3.26 20.27 6.70
CA PHE A 152 -3.80 19.95 5.37
C PHE A 152 -4.37 21.18 4.66
N PHE A 153 -5.05 22.05 5.39
CA PHE A 153 -5.60 23.30 4.84
C PHE A 153 -4.49 24.29 4.45
N GLN A 154 -3.49 24.51 5.30
CA GLN A 154 -2.34 25.37 5.01
C GLN A 154 -1.54 24.91 3.79
N LEU A 155 -1.44 23.60 3.59
CA LEU A 155 -0.79 22.99 2.44
C LEU A 155 -1.69 22.90 1.21
N GLU A 156 -2.91 23.45 1.25
CA GLU A 156 -3.89 23.35 0.14
C GLU A 156 -4.16 21.91 -0.34
N LEU A 157 -4.01 20.94 0.56
CA LEU A 157 -4.29 19.52 0.31
C LEU A 157 -5.76 19.20 0.64
N GLY A 158 -6.67 19.83 -0.08
CA GLY A 158 -8.11 19.69 0.09
C GLY A 158 -8.62 18.26 -0.08
N VAL A 159 -9.89 18.05 0.25
CA VAL A 159 -10.56 16.76 0.08
C VAL A 159 -10.89 16.52 -1.39
N LYS A 160 -10.38 15.43 -1.93
CA LYS A 160 -10.61 15.02 -3.33
C LYS A 160 -11.86 14.15 -3.46
N ASN A 161 -12.30 13.90 -4.70
CA ASN A 161 -13.49 13.10 -4.99
C ASN A 161 -13.13 11.93 -5.90
N GLN A 162 -13.33 10.70 -5.42
CA GLN A 162 -13.10 9.48 -6.20
C GLN A 162 -14.23 9.17 -7.20
N GLY A 163 -15.38 9.86 -7.06
CA GLY A 163 -16.59 9.57 -7.83
C GLY A 163 -17.21 8.24 -7.40
N ARG A 164 -17.71 7.48 -8.38
CA ARG A 164 -18.32 6.16 -8.15
C ARG A 164 -17.34 4.99 -8.23
N ARG A 165 -16.08 5.26 -8.54
CA ARG A 165 -15.06 4.24 -8.72
C ARG A 165 -14.63 3.64 -7.38
N PRO A 166 -14.42 2.33 -7.28
CA PRO A 166 -14.00 1.67 -6.04
C PRO A 166 -12.47 1.86 -5.79
N SER A 167 -12.00 3.12 -5.77
CA SER A 167 -10.59 3.51 -5.69
C SER A 167 -10.21 4.20 -4.38
N CYS A 168 -11.00 4.05 -3.33
CA CYS A 168 -10.79 4.71 -2.03
C CYS A 168 -9.39 4.46 -1.44
N ALA A 169 -8.82 3.26 -1.60
CA ALA A 169 -7.48 2.94 -1.13
C ALA A 169 -6.41 3.82 -1.79
N VAL A 170 -6.52 4.06 -3.10
CA VAL A 170 -5.64 4.96 -3.84
C VAL A 170 -5.70 6.37 -3.28
N PHE A 171 -6.90 6.90 -3.06
CA PHE A 171 -7.09 8.25 -2.52
C PHE A 171 -6.55 8.39 -1.08
N ALA A 172 -6.73 7.35 -0.26
CA ALA A 172 -6.19 7.34 1.10
C ALA A 172 -4.65 7.37 1.10
N ILE A 173 -4.01 6.56 0.25
CA ILE A 173 -2.55 6.53 0.10
C ILE A 173 -2.03 7.87 -0.41
N VAL A 174 -2.61 8.40 -1.49
CA VAL A 174 -2.18 9.68 -2.09
C VAL A 174 -2.32 10.82 -1.11
N SER A 175 -3.40 10.85 -0.32
CA SER A 175 -3.60 11.88 0.72
C SER A 175 -2.47 11.89 1.76
N ALA A 176 -2.04 10.72 2.23
CA ALA A 176 -0.92 10.61 3.17
C ALA A 176 0.43 10.94 2.51
N LEU A 177 0.63 10.49 1.28
CA LEU A 177 1.84 10.73 0.49
C LEU A 177 2.07 12.22 0.25
N GLU A 178 1.06 12.95 -0.23
CA GLU A 178 1.11 14.38 -0.49
C GLU A 178 1.44 15.18 0.77
N PHE A 179 0.78 14.84 1.88
CA PHE A 179 1.02 15.50 3.16
C PHE A 179 2.46 15.30 3.65
N GLN A 180 2.91 14.05 3.72
CA GLN A 180 4.26 13.74 4.19
C GLN A 180 5.33 14.32 3.28
N ARG A 181 5.10 14.32 1.96
CA ARG A 181 6.02 14.91 0.99
C ARG A 181 6.16 16.41 1.23
N ALA A 182 5.04 17.12 1.44
CA ALA A 182 5.05 18.55 1.71
C ALA A 182 5.75 18.87 3.04
N GLU A 183 5.52 18.07 4.09
CA GLU A 183 6.21 18.25 5.37
C GLU A 183 7.73 18.02 5.25
N LEU A 184 8.12 17.04 4.46
CA LEU A 184 9.52 16.66 4.32
C LEU A 184 10.33 17.63 3.43
N THR A 185 9.70 18.17 2.37
CA THR A 185 10.39 19.00 1.35
C THR A 185 10.08 20.47 1.45
N GLY A 186 9.05 20.85 2.18
CA GLY A 186 8.51 22.23 2.18
C GLY A 186 7.80 22.60 0.87
N GLN A 187 7.64 21.67 -0.07
CA GLN A 187 7.00 21.89 -1.37
C GLN A 187 5.73 21.06 -1.48
N VAL A 188 4.64 21.69 -1.91
CA VAL A 188 3.37 21.00 -2.12
C VAL A 188 3.33 20.43 -3.52
N GLU A 189 3.37 19.10 -3.60
CA GLU A 189 3.25 18.35 -4.84
C GLU A 189 1.98 17.50 -4.77
N LYS A 190 1.09 17.67 -5.74
CA LYS A 190 -0.15 16.87 -5.86
C LYS A 190 0.11 15.73 -6.84
N PHE A 191 -0.22 14.50 -6.42
CA PHE A 191 0.02 13.31 -7.20
C PHE A 191 -1.24 12.80 -7.90
N SER A 192 -1.04 12.03 -8.98
CA SER A 192 -2.11 11.53 -9.83
C SER A 192 -2.75 10.27 -9.30
N GLU A 193 -3.98 10.36 -8.79
CA GLU A 193 -4.79 9.19 -8.47
C GLU A 193 -5.14 8.39 -9.72
N GLU A 194 -5.38 9.04 -10.86
CA GLU A 194 -5.68 8.36 -12.13
C GLU A 194 -4.58 7.39 -12.53
N TYR A 195 -3.34 7.85 -12.45
CA TYR A 195 -2.19 7.01 -12.74
C TYR A 195 -2.08 5.87 -11.74
N LEU A 196 -2.25 6.16 -10.45
CA LEU A 196 -2.14 5.13 -9.42
C LEU A 196 -3.26 4.08 -9.53
N ILE A 197 -4.47 4.47 -9.94
CA ILE A 197 -5.55 3.54 -10.26
C ILE A 197 -5.12 2.61 -11.41
N TRP A 198 -4.58 3.17 -12.49
CA TRP A 198 -4.05 2.37 -13.61
C TRP A 198 -2.95 1.41 -13.15
N ALA A 199 -1.96 1.90 -12.42
CA ALA A 199 -0.85 1.11 -11.92
C ALA A 199 -1.31 0.00 -10.97
N THR A 200 -2.28 0.30 -10.10
CA THR A 200 -2.85 -0.70 -9.16
C THR A 200 -3.59 -1.80 -9.90
N ARG A 201 -4.33 -1.48 -10.98
CA ARG A 201 -4.94 -2.50 -11.84
C ARG A 201 -3.90 -3.43 -12.46
N LYS A 202 -2.76 -2.89 -12.93
CA LYS A 202 -1.66 -3.72 -13.47
C LYS A 202 -1.11 -4.67 -12.40
N ILE A 203 -1.00 -4.23 -11.14
CA ILE A 203 -0.61 -5.11 -10.02
C ILE A 203 -1.65 -6.20 -9.79
N VAL A 204 -2.94 -5.85 -9.72
CA VAL A 204 -4.03 -6.81 -9.50
C VAL A 204 -4.07 -7.85 -10.61
N GLN A 205 -3.97 -7.45 -11.88
CA GLN A 205 -3.91 -8.35 -13.03
C GLN A 205 -2.74 -9.33 -12.90
N ARG A 206 -1.54 -8.83 -12.63
CA ARG A 206 -0.34 -9.65 -12.44
C ARG A 206 -0.48 -10.65 -11.28
N LEU A 207 -1.07 -10.24 -10.16
CA LEU A 207 -1.32 -11.13 -9.02
C LEU A 207 -2.36 -12.22 -9.35
N SER A 208 -3.35 -11.93 -10.19
CA SER A 208 -4.36 -12.88 -10.63
C SER A 208 -3.80 -13.93 -11.58
N GLU A 209 -2.87 -13.56 -12.43
CA GLU A 209 -2.17 -14.49 -13.32
C GLU A 209 -1.29 -15.49 -12.55
N VAL A 210 -0.68 -15.04 -11.45
CA VAL A 210 0.17 -15.89 -10.59
C VAL A 210 -0.64 -16.77 -9.64
N ARG A 211 -1.88 -16.42 -9.34
CA ARG A 211 -2.81 -17.17 -8.48
C ARG A 211 -4.15 -17.32 -9.19
N PRO A 212 -4.35 -18.33 -10.03
CA PRO A 212 -5.66 -18.66 -10.56
C PRO A 212 -6.53 -19.29 -9.48
N THR A 213 -6.93 -18.51 -8.49
CA THR A 213 -8.01 -18.86 -7.56
C THR A 213 -9.29 -18.22 -8.09
N GLY A 214 -10.23 -19.08 -8.46
CA GLY A 214 -11.47 -18.75 -9.14
C GLY A 214 -12.14 -17.45 -8.67
N SER A 215 -12.64 -16.71 -9.66
CA SER A 215 -13.56 -15.57 -9.60
C SER A 215 -13.00 -14.16 -9.37
N ARG A 216 -11.86 -13.82 -9.99
CA ARG A 216 -11.69 -12.44 -10.43
C ARG A 216 -11.57 -12.48 -11.96
N GLU A 217 -12.67 -12.28 -12.66
CA GLU A 217 -12.61 -12.04 -14.10
C GLU A 217 -11.79 -10.79 -14.35
N THR A 218 -10.66 -10.96 -15.02
CA THR A 218 -9.82 -9.85 -15.51
C THR A 218 -10.48 -9.24 -16.75
N THR A 219 -11.60 -8.59 -16.53
CA THR A 219 -12.16 -7.67 -17.53
C THR A 219 -11.39 -6.37 -17.44
N ASN A 220 -11.26 -5.62 -18.54
CA ASN A 220 -10.71 -4.26 -18.57
C ASN A 220 -11.58 -3.27 -17.77
N GLU A 221 -12.61 -3.74 -17.11
CA GLU A 221 -13.49 -3.02 -16.21
C GLU A 221 -12.87 -2.98 -14.81
N GLU A 222 -13.13 -1.93 -14.06
CA GLU A 222 -12.68 -1.81 -12.66
C GLU A 222 -13.25 -2.98 -11.86
N PRO A 223 -12.41 -3.69 -11.07
CA PRO A 223 -12.94 -4.73 -10.20
C PRO A 223 -13.96 -4.09 -9.25
N ASP A 224 -15.16 -4.64 -9.20
CA ASP A 224 -16.26 -4.15 -8.34
C ASP A 224 -15.90 -4.15 -6.84
N GLU A 225 -14.86 -4.89 -6.46
CA GLU A 225 -14.38 -5.02 -5.09
C GLU A 225 -13.40 -3.93 -4.64
N GLY A 226 -12.90 -3.08 -5.55
CA GLY A 226 -11.91 -2.05 -5.26
C GLY A 226 -10.50 -2.58 -5.04
N PHE A 227 -9.64 -1.75 -4.43
CA PHE A 227 -8.24 -2.04 -4.17
C PHE A 227 -7.96 -2.11 -2.68
N THR A 228 -6.96 -2.92 -2.31
CA THR A 228 -6.37 -2.90 -0.98
C THR A 228 -5.29 -1.80 -0.87
N LEU A 229 -4.97 -1.38 0.34
CA LEU A 229 -3.85 -0.46 0.56
C LEU A 229 -2.52 -1.07 0.10
N PHE A 230 -2.35 -2.38 0.27
CA PHE A 230 -1.15 -3.09 -0.17
C PHE A 230 -0.95 -3.03 -1.69
N GLU A 231 -1.99 -3.28 -2.48
CA GLU A 231 -1.94 -3.22 -3.94
C GLU A 231 -1.58 -1.82 -4.44
N GLY A 232 -2.17 -0.77 -3.83
CA GLY A 232 -1.87 0.62 -4.19
C GLY A 232 -0.42 1.00 -3.89
N VAL A 233 0.12 0.52 -2.80
CA VAL A 233 1.52 0.75 -2.44
C VAL A 233 2.49 -0.01 -3.35
N GLU A 234 2.20 -1.28 -3.62
CA GLU A 234 3.02 -2.06 -4.55
C GLU A 234 3.02 -1.44 -5.96
N ALA A 235 1.91 -0.81 -6.35
CA ALA A 235 1.83 -0.04 -7.57
C ALA A 235 2.79 1.15 -7.57
N ILE A 236 2.88 1.93 -6.48
CA ILE A 236 3.84 3.03 -6.38
C ILE A 236 5.28 2.52 -6.46
N ARG A 237 5.59 1.44 -5.75
CA ARG A 237 6.94 0.85 -5.74
C ARG A 237 7.36 0.33 -7.12
N THR A 238 6.42 -0.24 -7.87
CA THR A 238 6.67 -0.84 -9.19
C THR A 238 6.68 0.21 -10.30
N TYR A 239 5.70 1.09 -10.32
CA TYR A 239 5.46 2.02 -11.42
C TYR A 239 5.73 3.48 -11.09
N GLY A 240 5.89 3.82 -9.81
CA GLY A 240 5.97 5.21 -9.35
C GLY A 240 4.60 5.90 -9.34
N ILE A 241 4.64 7.21 -9.19
CA ILE A 241 3.45 8.07 -9.25
C ILE A 241 3.84 9.43 -9.83
N PRO A 242 3.20 9.92 -10.91
CA PRO A 242 3.50 11.23 -11.46
C PRO A 242 2.71 12.32 -10.75
N LEU A 243 3.05 13.57 -11.02
CA LEU A 243 2.26 14.70 -10.58
C LEU A 243 0.86 14.68 -11.21
N GLN A 244 -0.12 15.16 -10.46
CA GLN A 244 -1.53 15.23 -10.86
C GLN A 244 -1.72 16.01 -12.19
N ALA A 245 -0.90 17.02 -12.43
CA ALA A 245 -0.96 17.82 -13.65
C ALA A 245 -0.72 16.97 -14.92
N SER A 246 0.09 15.89 -14.83
CA SER A 246 0.36 15.01 -15.97
C SER A 246 -0.81 14.10 -16.31
N LEU A 247 -1.61 13.70 -15.34
CA LEU A 247 -2.81 12.89 -15.54
C LEU A 247 -3.85 13.25 -14.47
N PRO A 248 -4.71 14.25 -14.72
CA PRO A 248 -5.67 14.77 -13.75
C PRO A 248 -6.75 13.77 -13.38
N ASN A 249 -7.30 13.93 -12.18
CA ASN A 249 -8.42 13.12 -11.69
C ASN A 249 -9.67 13.28 -12.58
N ARG A 250 -10.26 12.17 -12.99
CA ARG A 250 -11.40 12.10 -13.90
C ARG A 250 -12.67 11.58 -13.21
N TRP A 251 -12.88 11.92 -11.96
CA TRP A 251 -13.98 11.45 -11.12
C TRP A 251 -15.38 11.60 -11.70
N SER A 252 -15.58 12.57 -12.58
CA SER A 252 -16.88 12.85 -13.23
C SER A 252 -17.09 12.05 -14.52
N GLN A 253 -16.08 11.35 -15.03
CA GLN A 253 -16.19 10.58 -16.27
C GLN A 253 -16.62 9.14 -15.96
N PRO A 254 -17.36 8.48 -16.88
CA PRO A 254 -17.72 7.09 -16.70
C PRO A 254 -16.47 6.21 -16.62
N ALA A 255 -16.56 5.11 -15.89
CA ALA A 255 -15.53 4.06 -15.85
C ALA A 255 -15.53 3.33 -17.21
N SER A 256 -14.91 3.92 -18.22
CA SER A 256 -14.70 3.31 -19.54
C SER A 256 -13.25 2.85 -19.61
N PRO A 257 -12.89 1.92 -20.49
CA PRO A 257 -11.49 1.52 -20.60
C PRO A 257 -10.62 2.74 -20.89
N TRP A 258 -9.78 3.08 -19.92
CA TRP A 258 -8.86 4.20 -20.00
C TRP A 258 -7.65 3.79 -20.84
N PRO A 259 -7.18 4.63 -21.77
CA PRO A 259 -5.93 4.34 -22.44
C PRO A 259 -4.79 4.27 -21.44
N ASP A 260 -3.83 3.41 -21.69
CA ASP A 260 -2.60 3.37 -20.91
C ASP A 260 -1.93 4.76 -20.93
N PRO A 261 -1.31 5.20 -19.82
CA PRO A 261 -0.54 6.43 -19.80
C PRO A 261 0.58 6.40 -20.84
N SER A 262 0.94 7.57 -21.40
CA SER A 262 2.06 7.64 -22.34
C SER A 262 3.39 7.24 -21.68
N SER A 263 4.37 6.87 -22.51
CA SER A 263 5.72 6.51 -22.04
C SER A 263 6.38 7.62 -21.23
N GLU A 264 6.14 8.87 -21.58
CA GLU A 264 6.67 10.05 -20.88
C GLU A 264 6.09 10.17 -19.47
N ILE A 265 4.79 9.92 -19.31
CA ILE A 265 4.12 9.93 -17.99
C ILE A 265 4.66 8.77 -17.13
N ILE A 266 4.82 7.59 -17.71
CA ILE A 266 5.38 6.41 -17.00
C ILE A 266 6.82 6.68 -16.57
N GLN A 267 7.62 7.32 -17.42
CA GLN A 267 8.99 7.67 -17.06
C GLN A 267 9.05 8.74 -15.96
N ALA A 268 8.22 9.78 -16.05
CA ALA A 268 8.13 10.81 -15.02
C ALA A 268 7.69 10.25 -13.66
N ALA A 269 6.78 9.28 -13.66
CA ALA A 269 6.29 8.63 -12.44
C ALA A 269 7.40 7.96 -11.62
N ARG A 270 8.43 7.42 -12.28
CA ARG A 270 9.54 6.71 -11.63
C ARG A 270 10.37 7.57 -10.69
N GLN A 271 10.30 8.89 -10.81
CA GLN A 271 10.99 9.82 -9.90
C GLN A 271 10.46 9.71 -8.46
N TYR A 272 9.25 9.19 -8.27
CA TYR A 272 8.56 9.10 -6.98
C TYR A 272 8.26 7.63 -6.59
N GLN A 273 9.20 6.72 -6.85
CA GLN A 273 9.07 5.30 -6.49
C GLN A 273 9.55 5.01 -5.06
N ARG A 274 10.32 5.89 -4.44
CA ARG A 274 10.97 5.65 -3.15
C ARG A 274 10.03 5.93 -1.99
N VAL A 275 9.05 5.06 -1.87
CA VAL A 275 8.10 5.04 -0.75
C VAL A 275 8.27 3.71 -0.02
N PHE A 276 8.69 3.77 1.22
CA PHE A 276 8.65 2.61 2.10
C PHE A 276 7.30 2.56 2.78
N VAL A 277 6.78 1.36 2.92
CA VAL A 277 5.50 1.13 3.54
C VAL A 277 5.65 0.14 4.64
N HIS A 278 5.11 0.51 5.76
CA HIS A 278 5.18 -0.26 6.97
C HIS A 278 3.77 -0.60 7.45
N GLN A 279 3.60 -1.83 7.89
CA GLN A 279 2.42 -2.22 8.66
C GLN A 279 2.64 -1.86 10.12
N PHE A 280 1.57 -1.52 10.81
CA PHE A 280 1.64 -1.33 12.25
C PHE A 280 1.90 -2.66 12.95
N PRO A 281 2.90 -2.74 13.84
CA PRO A 281 3.14 -3.93 14.62
C PRO A 281 1.95 -4.22 15.55
N GLY A 282 1.71 -5.49 15.83
CA GLY A 282 0.61 -5.97 16.67
C GLY A 282 -0.35 -6.88 15.91
N ARG A 283 -0.75 -7.98 16.56
CA ARG A 283 -1.67 -8.97 15.99
C ARG A 283 -3.13 -8.58 16.18
N ASP A 284 -3.42 -7.89 17.27
CA ASP A 284 -4.75 -7.46 17.66
C ASP A 284 -5.02 -5.98 17.30
N ALA A 285 -6.29 -5.65 17.18
CA ALA A 285 -6.70 -4.30 16.84
C ALA A 285 -6.33 -3.26 17.92
N PRO A 286 -6.45 -3.52 19.24
CA PRO A 286 -6.02 -2.61 20.28
C PRO A 286 -4.55 -2.19 20.16
N THR A 287 -3.63 -3.16 19.97
CA THR A 287 -2.20 -2.86 19.78
C THR A 287 -1.97 -2.03 18.52
N ARG A 288 -2.62 -2.35 17.41
CA ARG A 288 -2.51 -1.56 16.18
C ARG A 288 -3.05 -0.14 16.36
N LEU A 289 -4.19 0.04 17.02
CA LEU A 289 -4.79 1.34 17.30
C LEU A 289 -3.91 2.19 18.23
N ASN A 290 -3.28 1.57 19.23
CA ASN A 290 -2.30 2.23 20.07
C ASN A 290 -1.12 2.79 19.23
N ASN A 291 -0.59 1.99 18.32
CA ASN A 291 0.51 2.40 17.45
C ASN A 291 0.07 3.45 16.41
N ILE A 292 -1.17 3.39 15.93
CA ILE A 292 -1.77 4.44 15.08
C ILE A 292 -1.83 5.78 15.82
N ILE A 293 -2.19 5.77 17.10
CA ILE A 293 -2.19 7.00 17.92
C ILE A 293 -0.78 7.59 17.98
N HIS A 294 0.26 6.77 18.18
CA HIS A 294 1.64 7.24 18.15
C HIS A 294 2.04 7.86 16.81
N ALA A 295 1.60 7.27 15.69
CA ALA A 295 1.85 7.83 14.37
C ALA A 295 1.16 9.19 14.18
N LEU A 296 -0.11 9.31 14.58
CA LEU A 296 -0.84 10.59 14.52
C LEU A 296 -0.18 11.65 15.41
N GLN A 297 0.28 11.29 16.61
CA GLN A 297 1.03 12.18 17.51
C GLN A 297 2.39 12.61 16.94
N ALA A 298 2.98 11.77 16.10
CA ALA A 298 4.19 12.11 15.34
C ALA A 298 3.91 12.98 14.11
N GLY A 299 2.65 13.38 13.88
CA GLY A 299 2.26 14.19 12.72
C GLY A 299 2.09 13.39 11.42
N LEU A 300 1.98 12.06 11.50
CA LEU A 300 1.83 11.22 10.33
C LEU A 300 0.36 10.87 10.08
N PRO A 301 -0.23 11.25 8.93
CA PRO A 301 -1.55 10.77 8.52
C PRO A 301 -1.47 9.28 8.18
N VAL A 302 -2.50 8.52 8.58
CA VAL A 302 -2.51 7.07 8.52
C VAL A 302 -3.61 6.55 7.60
N PRO A 303 -3.29 6.01 6.42
CA PRO A 303 -4.25 5.27 5.59
C PRO A 303 -4.70 4.01 6.31
N ILE A 304 -6.02 3.83 6.40
CA ILE A 304 -6.65 2.63 6.96
C ILE A 304 -7.72 2.07 6.03
N GLY A 305 -7.91 0.76 6.08
CA GLY A 305 -9.06 0.04 5.55
C GLY A 305 -9.96 -0.42 6.68
N LEU A 306 -11.26 -0.26 6.52
CA LEU A 306 -12.23 -0.69 7.52
C LEU A 306 -13.50 -1.26 6.87
N ALA A 307 -14.24 -2.12 7.61
CA ALA A 307 -15.60 -2.44 7.22
C ALA A 307 -16.46 -1.18 7.36
N TRP A 308 -17.19 -0.82 6.29
CA TRP A 308 -17.97 0.40 6.30
C TRP A 308 -19.36 0.17 6.91
N PRO A 309 -19.90 1.09 7.70
CA PRO A 309 -21.23 0.91 8.30
C PRO A 309 -22.33 0.89 7.25
N ALA A 310 -23.36 0.12 7.52
CA ALA A 310 -24.55 0.10 6.68
C ALA A 310 -25.31 1.44 6.74
N GLY A 311 -25.88 1.83 5.61
CA GLY A 311 -26.76 2.98 5.48
C GLY A 311 -26.04 4.34 5.49
N ARG A 312 -26.83 5.39 5.62
CA ARG A 312 -26.34 6.78 5.60
C ARG A 312 -25.62 7.15 6.88
N ILE A 313 -24.51 7.84 6.78
CA ILE A 313 -23.70 8.33 7.90
C ILE A 313 -23.96 9.83 8.09
N PRO A 314 -24.83 10.23 9.04
CA PRO A 314 -25.10 11.64 9.27
C PRO A 314 -23.85 12.38 9.73
N ARG A 315 -23.58 13.53 9.12
CA ARG A 315 -22.43 14.39 9.42
C ARG A 315 -21.06 13.69 9.45
N GLY A 316 -20.97 12.51 8.83
CA GLY A 316 -19.72 11.75 8.80
C GLY A 316 -19.32 11.07 10.13
N TYR A 317 -20.24 10.91 11.09
CA TYR A 317 -19.92 10.29 12.37
C TYR A 317 -20.24 8.79 12.38
N ILE A 318 -19.21 7.98 12.62
CA ILE A 318 -19.28 6.53 12.76
C ILE A 318 -19.10 6.18 14.25
N GLY A 319 -20.23 5.89 14.90
CA GLY A 319 -20.26 5.43 16.30
C GLY A 319 -20.55 3.94 16.40
N SER A 320 -21.46 3.56 17.29
CA SER A 320 -21.89 2.17 17.57
C SER A 320 -22.80 1.55 16.51
N ARG A 321 -22.61 1.90 15.22
CA ARG A 321 -23.41 1.35 14.11
C ARG A 321 -22.91 -0.04 13.73
N PRO A 322 -23.78 -0.95 13.29
CA PRO A 322 -23.34 -2.22 12.75
C PRO A 322 -22.56 -1.99 11.44
N ALA A 323 -21.42 -2.63 11.32
CA ALA A 323 -20.68 -2.67 10.08
C ALA A 323 -21.37 -3.58 9.07
N ASN A 324 -21.26 -3.24 7.77
CA ASN A 324 -21.54 -4.21 6.73
C ASN A 324 -20.23 -4.95 6.38
N PRO A 325 -20.08 -6.22 6.74
CA PRO A 325 -18.85 -6.95 6.51
C PRO A 325 -18.51 -7.13 5.01
N ALA A 326 -19.52 -7.04 4.15
CA ALA A 326 -19.32 -7.11 2.69
C ALA A 326 -18.82 -5.80 2.09
N THR A 327 -18.89 -4.67 2.82
CA THR A 327 -18.51 -3.36 2.29
C THR A 327 -17.21 -2.89 2.95
N GLY A 328 -16.15 -2.73 2.14
CA GLY A 328 -14.90 -2.12 2.55
C GLY A 328 -14.82 -0.65 2.14
N HIS A 329 -14.14 0.15 2.95
CA HIS A 329 -13.76 1.51 2.58
C HIS A 329 -12.39 1.86 3.14
N ALA A 330 -11.64 2.69 2.40
CA ALA A 330 -10.36 3.19 2.87
C ALA A 330 -10.43 4.71 3.05
N VAL A 331 -9.84 5.17 4.15
CA VAL A 331 -9.77 6.59 4.53
C VAL A 331 -8.40 6.91 5.12
N THR A 332 -8.07 8.18 5.26
CA THR A 332 -6.83 8.61 5.93
C THR A 332 -7.16 9.17 7.30
N LEU A 333 -6.71 8.53 8.36
CA LEU A 333 -6.78 9.12 9.71
C LEU A 333 -5.87 10.35 9.76
N VAL A 334 -6.40 11.45 10.28
CA VAL A 334 -5.71 12.75 10.35
C VAL A 334 -5.78 13.37 11.74
N GLY A 335 -6.28 12.63 12.71
CA GLY A 335 -6.33 13.12 14.10
C GLY A 335 -7.04 12.14 15.02
N CYS A 336 -6.90 12.40 16.30
CA CYS A 336 -7.64 11.70 17.36
C CYS A 336 -7.74 12.59 18.60
N GLN A 337 -8.81 12.37 19.36
CA GLN A 337 -9.02 13.04 20.65
C GLN A 337 -9.78 12.12 21.59
N SER A 338 -9.61 12.35 22.90
CA SER A 338 -10.39 11.67 23.94
C SER A 338 -10.85 12.69 24.96
N ALA A 339 -12.14 12.69 25.26
CA ALA A 339 -12.72 13.57 26.26
C ALA A 339 -12.28 13.20 27.70
N THR A 340 -11.94 11.94 27.93
CA THR A 340 -11.53 11.39 29.23
C THR A 340 -10.02 11.22 29.36
N GLY A 341 -9.25 11.41 28.28
CA GLY A 341 -7.83 11.07 28.19
C GLY A 341 -7.58 9.56 28.00
N GLN A 342 -8.61 8.71 28.10
CA GLN A 342 -8.45 7.29 27.93
C GLN A 342 -8.53 6.89 26.44
N ILE A 343 -7.67 5.97 26.01
CA ILE A 343 -7.61 5.50 24.63
C ILE A 343 -8.92 4.86 24.17
N LYS A 344 -9.57 4.10 25.03
CA LYS A 344 -10.86 3.44 24.71
C LYS A 344 -11.98 4.43 24.36
N ASP A 345 -11.87 5.67 24.84
CA ASP A 345 -12.83 6.74 24.58
C ASP A 345 -12.38 7.65 23.40
N ALA A 346 -11.35 7.23 22.69
CA ALA A 346 -10.84 8.00 21.57
C ALA A 346 -11.80 8.05 20.39
N VAL A 347 -11.89 9.23 19.79
CA VAL A 347 -12.56 9.46 18.52
C VAL A 347 -11.51 9.91 17.52
N PHE A 348 -11.39 9.17 16.44
CA PHE A 348 -10.46 9.49 15.35
C PHE A 348 -11.14 10.36 14.32
N VAL A 349 -10.40 11.32 13.77
CA VAL A 349 -10.82 12.14 12.63
C VAL A 349 -10.20 11.55 11.37
N PHE A 350 -11.00 11.39 10.33
CA PHE A 350 -10.50 10.90 9.05
C PHE A 350 -10.86 11.83 7.89
N LYS A 351 -9.98 11.91 6.91
CA LYS A 351 -10.18 12.55 5.60
C LYS A 351 -10.73 11.50 4.65
N ASN A 352 -11.93 11.79 4.10
CA ASN A 352 -12.59 10.93 3.13
C ASN A 352 -12.21 11.32 1.69
N SER A 353 -12.68 10.56 0.72
CA SER A 353 -12.47 10.76 -0.72
C SER A 353 -13.79 10.97 -1.50
N TRP A 354 -14.80 11.54 -0.86
CA TRP A 354 -16.12 11.78 -1.47
C TRP A 354 -16.42 13.26 -1.67
N GLY A 355 -15.38 14.07 -1.78
CA GLY A 355 -15.47 15.50 -1.96
C GLY A 355 -15.80 16.29 -0.70
N PRO A 356 -15.67 17.62 -0.75
CA PRO A 356 -15.82 18.49 0.42
C PRO A 356 -17.28 18.65 0.90
N SER A 357 -18.27 18.27 0.10
CA SER A 357 -19.68 18.31 0.48
C SER A 357 -20.10 17.16 1.40
N TRP A 358 -19.27 16.10 1.51
CA TRP A 358 -19.56 14.98 2.39
C TRP A 358 -19.12 15.29 3.83
N GLY A 359 -19.87 14.80 4.82
CA GLY A 359 -19.52 14.90 6.23
C GLY A 359 -19.34 16.33 6.72
N GLN A 360 -18.18 16.64 7.29
CA GLN A 360 -17.80 17.98 7.74
C GLN A 360 -16.66 18.50 6.86
N GLY A 361 -16.98 19.09 5.72
CA GLY A 361 -15.95 19.55 4.77
C GLY A 361 -15.15 18.41 4.12
N GLY A 362 -15.75 17.23 3.99
CA GLY A 362 -15.09 16.02 3.48
C GLY A 362 -14.40 15.15 4.56
N TYR A 363 -14.50 15.57 5.82
CA TYR A 363 -13.98 14.82 6.96
C TYR A 363 -15.10 14.13 7.72
N GLY A 364 -14.75 13.03 8.40
CA GLY A 364 -15.61 12.31 9.30
C GLY A 364 -14.91 11.93 10.59
N GLN A 365 -15.66 11.29 11.47
CA GLN A 365 -15.18 10.81 12.76
C GLN A 365 -15.57 9.35 12.96
N VAL A 366 -14.70 8.58 13.59
CA VAL A 366 -14.93 7.18 13.93
C VAL A 366 -14.45 6.89 15.35
N THR A 367 -15.25 6.15 16.11
CA THR A 367 -14.90 5.80 17.49
C THR A 367 -13.84 4.71 17.55
N TYR A 368 -13.09 4.68 18.65
CA TYR A 368 -12.15 3.61 18.97
C TYR A 368 -12.81 2.23 18.92
N ASP A 369 -13.99 2.08 19.55
CA ASP A 369 -14.71 0.81 19.59
C ASP A 369 -15.09 0.31 18.21
N TYR A 370 -15.52 1.23 17.31
CA TYR A 370 -15.80 0.85 15.94
C TYR A 370 -14.56 0.33 15.22
N LEU A 371 -13.44 1.04 15.34
CA LEU A 371 -12.17 0.60 14.72
C LEU A 371 -11.63 -0.67 15.34
N ARG A 372 -11.76 -0.86 16.65
CA ARG A 372 -11.34 -2.09 17.32
C ARG A 372 -11.99 -3.34 16.73
N GLU A 373 -13.23 -3.24 16.31
CA GLU A 373 -14.01 -4.35 15.76
C GLU A 373 -13.92 -4.45 14.23
N ASN A 374 -13.72 -3.34 13.55
CA ASN A 374 -13.93 -3.23 12.11
C ASN A 374 -12.69 -2.78 11.31
N LEU A 375 -11.55 -2.53 11.96
CA LEU A 375 -10.29 -2.22 11.29
C LEU A 375 -9.77 -3.46 10.54
N ARG A 376 -9.61 -3.34 9.24
CA ARG A 376 -9.09 -4.42 8.38
C ARG A 376 -7.58 -4.35 8.23
N ASP A 377 -7.10 -3.19 7.79
CA ASP A 377 -5.68 -2.91 7.61
C ASP A 377 -5.33 -1.45 7.96
N ALA A 378 -4.07 -1.20 8.18
CA ALA A 378 -3.52 0.11 8.39
C ALA A 378 -2.05 0.11 7.96
N ILE A 379 -1.63 1.19 7.34
CA ILE A 379 -0.24 1.37 6.90
C ILE A 379 0.26 2.75 7.31
N TRP A 380 1.55 2.89 7.46
CA TRP A 380 2.20 4.20 7.46
C TRP A 380 3.29 4.25 6.40
N LEU A 381 3.49 5.43 5.86
CA LEU A 381 4.41 5.66 4.77
C LEU A 381 5.70 6.28 5.31
N GLU A 382 6.82 5.83 4.80
CA GLU A 382 8.12 6.47 5.01
C GLU A 382 8.64 6.93 3.65
N LEU A 383 8.89 8.21 3.53
CA LEU A 383 9.41 8.83 2.31
C LEU A 383 10.90 9.12 2.48
N THR A 384 11.68 8.76 1.47
CA THR A 384 13.06 9.21 1.37
C THR A 384 13.17 10.26 0.27
N VAL A 385 13.78 11.37 0.59
CA VAL A 385 14.15 12.40 -0.38
C VAL A 385 15.62 12.24 -0.67
N ASP A 386 15.96 12.12 -1.96
CA ASP A 386 17.36 12.24 -2.35
C ASP A 386 17.80 13.69 -2.07
N ASN A 387 18.64 13.87 -1.08
CA ASN A 387 19.39 15.12 -0.92
C ASN A 387 20.37 15.21 -2.12
N LYS A 388 19.87 15.53 -3.32
CA LYS A 388 20.75 16.05 -4.35
C LYS A 388 21.18 17.45 -3.89
N LYS A 389 22.37 17.53 -3.30
CA LYS A 389 23.12 18.77 -3.25
C LYS A 389 23.62 19.10 -4.66
#